data_9db5bad094c2b9ca13901629b7e3bea6
#
_entry.id   9db5bad094c2b9ca13901629b7e3bea6
#
_cell.length_a   1.000
_cell.length_b   1.000
_cell.length_c   1.000
_cell.angle_alpha   90.00
_cell.angle_beta   90.00
_cell.angle_gamma   90.00
#
_symmetry.space_group_name_H-M   'P 1'
#
loop_
_entity.id
_entity.type
_entity.pdbx_description
1 polymer ?
#
loop_
_entity_poly.entity_id
_entity_poly.type
_entity_poly.pdbx_seq_one_letter_code
_entity_poly.pdbx_strand_id
1 'polypeptide(L)'
;MPVMSSKHSDPLMIAGTALHSRLILGTAGYPNQQVMLDSLEASGSELVTMSIRRISLDGYSGSLVDLLGDRVRLLPNTSGCVTAKDAILTAELAREALDTNWVKLELIGDRETLYPDVEQLVPAADELVRKGFVVLPYCNDDPVTCQKLADVGCAAVMPLGSLIGSGRGLGNPAAIELICSRSPVPVVLDAGIGTASDAAQAMELGCDAVMINTAIAKSHDPIRMAAAMKSAVEGGRLARLAGRIPKRTFAEPSSPQLGLVGT
;
A
#
# COMPACT_ATOMS: atom_id res chain seq x y z
N MET A 1 -39.27 5.64 6.53
CA MET A 1 -38.21 5.97 5.57
C MET A 1 -37.42 4.70 5.28
N PRO A 2 -37.30 4.24 4.04
CA PRO A 2 -36.53 3.02 3.76
C PRO A 2 -35.05 3.32 3.96
N VAL A 3 -34.41 2.51 4.80
CA VAL A 3 -32.95 2.48 4.99
C VAL A 3 -32.35 2.13 3.63
N MET A 4 -31.57 3.05 3.05
CA MET A 4 -30.82 2.80 1.83
C MET A 4 -29.74 1.75 2.11
N SER A 5 -30.07 0.49 1.91
CA SER A 5 -29.12 -0.61 1.83
C SER A 5 -28.80 -0.86 0.36
N SER A 6 -27.89 -0.08 -0.19
CA SER A 6 -27.05 -0.54 -1.30
C SER A 6 -25.63 -0.22 -0.88
N LYS A 7 -24.98 -1.18 -0.23
CA LYS A 7 -23.52 -1.21 -0.16
C LYS A 7 -23.05 -1.27 -1.61
N HIS A 8 -22.72 -0.13 -2.21
CA HIS A 8 -21.91 -0.11 -3.41
C HIS A 8 -20.57 -0.69 -3.00
N SER A 9 -20.34 -1.94 -3.33
CA SER A 9 -19.03 -2.54 -3.12
C SER A 9 -18.07 -1.81 -4.06
N ASP A 10 -17.08 -1.12 -3.48
CA ASP A 10 -15.99 -0.45 -4.19
C ASP A 10 -14.70 -1.25 -3.90
N PRO A 11 -14.56 -2.48 -4.45
CA PRO A 11 -13.39 -3.30 -4.19
C PRO A 11 -12.16 -2.73 -4.90
N LEU A 12 -11.00 -2.94 -4.30
CA LEU A 12 -9.71 -2.74 -4.95
C LEU A 12 -9.50 -3.88 -5.94
N MET A 13 -9.35 -3.56 -7.21
CA MET A 13 -9.10 -4.55 -8.26
C MET A 13 -7.60 -4.58 -8.61
N ILE A 14 -6.92 -5.70 -8.37
CA ILE A 14 -5.53 -5.93 -8.81
C ILE A 14 -5.49 -7.25 -9.57
N ALA A 15 -5.00 -7.24 -10.81
CA ALA A 15 -4.89 -8.44 -11.67
C ALA A 15 -6.17 -9.29 -11.69
N GLY A 16 -7.35 -8.66 -11.77
CA GLY A 16 -8.64 -9.35 -11.78
C GLY A 16 -9.11 -9.87 -10.41
N THR A 17 -8.32 -9.71 -9.36
CA THR A 17 -8.69 -10.08 -7.99
C THR A 17 -9.35 -8.90 -7.28
N ALA A 18 -10.53 -9.13 -6.71
CA ALA A 18 -11.22 -8.15 -5.89
C ALA A 18 -10.76 -8.27 -4.42
N LEU A 19 -10.31 -7.15 -3.86
CA LEU A 19 -9.92 -7.01 -2.45
C LEU A 19 -10.86 -5.98 -1.81
N HIS A 20 -11.47 -6.33 -0.68
CA HIS A 20 -12.40 -5.44 0.03
C HIS A 20 -11.68 -4.50 1.00
N SER A 21 -10.44 -4.82 1.36
CA SER A 21 -9.56 -3.94 2.12
C SER A 21 -8.62 -3.18 1.18
N ARG A 22 -8.49 -1.87 1.40
CA ARG A 22 -7.51 -1.01 0.73
C ARG A 22 -6.26 -0.77 1.59
N LEU A 23 -6.16 -1.48 2.72
CA LEU A 23 -4.98 -1.53 3.58
C LEU A 23 -4.24 -2.85 3.33
N ILE A 24 -3.00 -2.75 2.85
CA ILE A 24 -2.07 -3.86 2.69
C ILE A 24 -1.16 -3.86 3.90
N LEU A 25 -1.01 -5.01 4.58
CA LEU A 25 -0.24 -5.10 5.81
C LEU A 25 1.09 -5.80 5.61
N GLY A 26 2.16 -5.26 6.23
CA GLY A 26 3.43 -5.97 6.37
C GLY A 26 3.50 -6.79 7.66
N THR A 27 4.28 -7.88 7.65
CA THR A 27 4.40 -8.81 8.78
C THR A 27 5.68 -8.64 9.59
N ALA A 28 6.53 -7.67 9.26
CA ALA A 28 7.85 -7.54 9.88
C ALA A 28 7.85 -6.58 11.10
N GLY A 29 8.66 -6.91 12.10
CA GLY A 29 9.01 -5.97 13.18
C GLY A 29 8.00 -5.86 14.33
N TYR A 30 7.00 -6.73 14.38
CA TYR A 30 6.08 -6.83 15.53
C TYR A 30 6.80 -7.40 16.76
N PRO A 31 6.34 -7.08 17.97
CA PRO A 31 6.93 -7.61 19.20
C PRO A 31 6.89 -9.13 19.29
N ASN A 32 5.83 -9.75 18.80
CA ASN A 32 5.64 -11.19 18.70
C ASN A 32 4.58 -11.52 17.65
N GLN A 33 4.41 -12.81 17.38
CA GLN A 33 3.52 -13.36 16.39
C GLN A 33 2.03 -13.10 16.71
N GLN A 34 1.63 -13.21 17.97
CA GLN A 34 0.25 -12.96 18.37
C GLN A 34 -0.17 -11.51 18.14
N VAL A 35 0.68 -10.55 18.52
CA VAL A 35 0.42 -9.12 18.26
C VAL A 35 0.32 -8.84 16.76
N MET A 36 1.10 -9.52 15.93
CA MET A 36 1.01 -9.40 14.47
C MET A 36 -0.34 -9.92 13.95
N LEU A 37 -0.79 -11.10 14.42
CA LEU A 37 -2.09 -11.70 14.05
C LEU A 37 -3.27 -10.83 14.51
N ASP A 38 -3.24 -10.34 15.74
CA ASP A 38 -4.28 -9.46 16.29
C ASP A 38 -4.33 -8.12 15.53
N SER A 39 -3.16 -7.59 15.11
CA SER A 39 -3.08 -6.39 14.28
C SER A 39 -3.61 -6.64 12.87
N LEU A 40 -3.36 -7.82 12.30
CA LEU A 40 -3.92 -8.22 11.01
C LEU A 40 -5.45 -8.27 11.08
N GLU A 41 -6.00 -8.89 12.10
CA GLU A 41 -7.46 -8.95 12.31
C GLU A 41 -8.05 -7.55 12.47
N ALA A 42 -7.45 -6.70 13.31
CA ALA A 42 -7.89 -5.32 13.53
C ALA A 42 -7.81 -4.45 12.26
N SER A 43 -6.81 -4.69 11.41
CA SER A 43 -6.65 -3.99 10.13
C SER A 43 -7.68 -4.41 9.08
N GLY A 44 -8.20 -5.63 9.15
CA GLY A 44 -9.04 -6.22 8.12
C GLY A 44 -8.34 -6.38 6.76
N SER A 45 -7.00 -6.43 6.76
CA SER A 45 -6.23 -6.57 5.52
C SER A 45 -6.40 -7.95 4.92
N GLU A 46 -6.64 -8.00 3.61
CA GLU A 46 -6.78 -9.24 2.82
C GLU A 46 -5.52 -9.56 2.00
N LEU A 47 -4.60 -8.60 1.89
CA LEU A 47 -3.32 -8.74 1.21
C LEU A 47 -2.18 -8.44 2.17
N VAL A 48 -1.26 -9.40 2.35
CA VAL A 48 -0.22 -9.33 3.39
C VAL A 48 1.15 -9.54 2.77
N THR A 49 2.08 -8.62 3.02
CA THR A 49 3.45 -8.78 2.52
C THR A 49 4.35 -9.48 3.52
N MET A 50 5.23 -10.33 2.99
CA MET A 50 6.23 -11.04 3.78
C MET A 50 7.57 -11.16 3.02
N SER A 51 8.67 -11.12 3.77
CA SER A 51 10.01 -11.28 3.19
C SER A 51 10.37 -12.75 3.06
N ILE A 52 10.72 -13.16 1.85
CA ILE A 52 11.17 -14.54 1.54
C ILE A 52 12.48 -14.89 2.24
N ARG A 53 13.40 -13.94 2.36
CA ARG A 53 14.67 -14.17 3.05
C ARG A 53 14.53 -14.62 4.51
N ARG A 54 13.36 -14.40 5.11
CA ARG A 54 13.04 -14.89 6.46
C ARG A 54 12.43 -16.28 6.47
N ILE A 55 12.02 -16.80 5.29
CA ILE A 55 11.40 -18.12 5.18
C ILE A 55 12.41 -19.25 5.40
N SER A 56 13.68 -19.08 4.97
CA SER A 56 14.62 -20.18 4.85
C SER A 56 15.49 -20.49 6.07
N LEU A 57 15.55 -19.64 7.09
CA LEU A 57 16.60 -19.74 8.11
C LEU A 57 16.20 -20.36 9.44
N ASP A 58 14.90 -20.37 9.85
CA ASP A 58 14.53 -20.72 11.21
C ASP A 58 13.29 -21.65 11.38
N GLY A 59 12.71 -22.21 10.33
CA GLY A 59 11.43 -22.94 10.45
C GLY A 59 10.24 -22.05 10.86
N TYR A 60 10.51 -20.76 11.11
CA TYR A 60 9.54 -19.76 11.58
C TYR A 60 8.49 -19.39 10.50
N SER A 61 8.86 -19.53 9.26
CA SER A 61 8.01 -19.11 8.14
C SER A 61 6.97 -20.15 7.74
N GLY A 62 7.27 -21.44 7.84
CA GLY A 62 6.25 -22.47 7.69
C GLY A 62 5.14 -22.23 8.69
N SER A 63 5.49 -21.92 9.94
CA SER A 63 4.54 -21.57 10.99
C SER A 63 3.74 -20.31 10.70
N LEU A 64 4.33 -19.24 10.10
CA LEU A 64 3.61 -18.01 9.78
C LEU A 64 2.63 -18.21 8.61
N VAL A 65 3.04 -18.89 7.56
CA VAL A 65 2.18 -19.21 6.41
C VAL A 65 1.00 -20.08 6.88
N ASP A 66 1.27 -21.10 7.70
CA ASP A 66 0.23 -21.96 8.28
C ASP A 66 -0.75 -21.18 9.16
N LEU A 67 -0.26 -20.22 9.95
CA LEU A 67 -1.08 -19.36 10.81
C LEU A 67 -1.95 -18.37 10.02
N LEU A 68 -1.43 -17.84 8.93
CA LEU A 68 -2.18 -16.95 8.04
C LEU A 68 -3.24 -17.73 7.25
N GLY A 69 -2.90 -18.95 6.81
CA GLY A 69 -3.80 -19.86 6.08
C GLY A 69 -4.46 -19.16 4.89
N ASP A 70 -5.66 -19.61 4.54
CA ASP A 70 -6.44 -19.06 3.41
C ASP A 70 -7.15 -17.73 3.72
N ARG A 71 -6.92 -17.16 4.91
CA ARG A 71 -7.59 -15.91 5.33
C ARG A 71 -7.09 -14.68 4.61
N VAL A 72 -5.88 -14.73 4.10
CA VAL A 72 -5.23 -13.61 3.39
C VAL A 72 -4.50 -14.11 2.15
N ARG A 73 -4.36 -13.23 1.18
CA ARG A 73 -3.47 -13.46 0.04
C ARG A 73 -2.06 -13.04 0.42
N LEU A 74 -1.09 -13.88 0.10
CA LEU A 74 0.32 -13.58 0.31
C LEU A 74 0.89 -12.76 -0.84
N LEU A 75 1.65 -11.72 -0.49
CA LEU A 75 2.42 -10.88 -1.40
C LEU A 75 3.89 -10.94 -0.96
N PRO A 76 4.62 -12.00 -1.35
CA PRO A 76 6.04 -12.09 -1.04
C PRO A 76 6.81 -10.91 -1.64
N ASN A 77 7.83 -10.42 -0.92
CA ASN A 77 8.66 -9.32 -1.39
C ASN A 77 10.13 -9.73 -1.57
N THR A 78 10.81 -9.02 -2.48
CA THR A 78 12.24 -9.20 -2.76
C THR A 78 13.11 -8.26 -1.91
N SER A 79 12.65 -7.93 -0.71
CA SER A 79 13.30 -6.98 0.21
C SER A 79 14.79 -7.24 0.40
N GLY A 80 15.58 -6.18 0.27
CA GLY A 80 17.04 -6.22 0.43
C GLY A 80 17.80 -6.71 -0.79
N CYS A 81 17.14 -6.99 -1.93
CA CYS A 81 17.81 -7.21 -3.20
C CYS A 81 18.37 -5.89 -3.74
N VAL A 82 19.61 -5.93 -4.24
CA VAL A 82 20.30 -4.78 -4.82
C VAL A 82 20.62 -4.99 -6.30
N THR A 83 20.35 -6.18 -6.84
CA THR A 83 20.49 -6.49 -8.27
C THR A 83 19.20 -7.07 -8.83
N ALA A 84 18.93 -6.78 -10.10
CA ALA A 84 17.78 -7.33 -10.81
C ALA A 84 17.79 -8.87 -10.79
N LYS A 85 18.97 -9.47 -10.99
CA LYS A 85 19.16 -10.94 -10.97
C LYS A 85 18.73 -11.55 -9.63
N ASP A 86 19.16 -10.95 -8.51
CA ASP A 86 18.80 -11.46 -7.18
C ASP A 86 17.32 -11.30 -6.89
N ALA A 87 16.71 -10.19 -7.33
CA ALA A 87 15.29 -9.94 -7.15
C ALA A 87 14.43 -10.93 -7.94
N ILE A 88 14.81 -11.20 -9.21
CA ILE A 88 14.12 -12.18 -10.05
C ILE A 88 14.24 -13.58 -9.45
N LEU A 89 15.45 -14.01 -9.08
CA LEU A 89 15.66 -15.31 -8.43
C LEU A 89 14.85 -15.42 -7.13
N THR A 90 14.85 -14.37 -6.31
CA THR A 90 14.07 -14.33 -5.05
C THR A 90 12.57 -14.47 -5.33
N ALA A 91 12.04 -13.81 -6.36
CA ALA A 91 10.65 -13.95 -6.76
C ALA A 91 10.31 -15.37 -7.24
N GLU A 92 11.19 -16.00 -8.03
CA GLU A 92 11.01 -17.38 -8.48
C GLU A 92 11.00 -18.37 -7.32
N LEU A 93 11.93 -18.23 -6.37
CA LEU A 93 11.95 -19.04 -5.15
C LEU A 93 10.68 -18.83 -4.32
N ALA A 94 10.17 -17.59 -4.28
CA ALA A 94 8.90 -17.27 -3.61
C ALA A 94 7.72 -18.01 -4.22
N ARG A 95 7.64 -18.02 -5.54
CA ARG A 95 6.58 -18.70 -6.26
C ARG A 95 6.55 -20.19 -5.93
N GLU A 96 7.71 -20.85 -5.97
CA GLU A 96 7.83 -22.28 -5.64
C GLU A 96 7.49 -22.57 -4.17
N ALA A 97 7.95 -21.70 -3.24
CA ALA A 97 7.78 -21.95 -1.80
C ALA A 97 6.37 -21.65 -1.29
N LEU A 98 5.64 -20.72 -1.92
CA LEU A 98 4.36 -20.20 -1.43
C LEU A 98 3.20 -20.45 -2.40
N ASP A 99 3.43 -21.13 -3.50
CA ASP A 99 2.45 -21.39 -4.58
C ASP A 99 1.68 -20.11 -4.96
N THR A 100 2.43 -19.02 -5.19
CA THR A 100 1.84 -17.72 -5.58
C THR A 100 2.67 -17.06 -6.68
N ASN A 101 1.99 -16.50 -7.68
CA ASN A 101 2.62 -15.68 -8.71
C ASN A 101 2.63 -14.19 -8.38
N TRP A 102 2.13 -13.78 -7.22
CA TRP A 102 2.17 -12.40 -6.78
C TRP A 102 3.54 -12.07 -6.18
N VAL A 103 4.05 -10.87 -6.49
CA VAL A 103 5.32 -10.40 -5.93
C VAL A 103 5.30 -8.88 -5.74
N LYS A 104 5.73 -8.44 -4.57
CA LYS A 104 6.14 -7.05 -4.34
C LYS A 104 7.62 -6.96 -4.70
N LEU A 105 7.90 -6.35 -5.85
CA LEU A 105 9.26 -6.20 -6.36
C LEU A 105 9.94 -5.02 -5.69
N GLU A 106 11.00 -5.29 -4.94
CA GLU A 106 11.87 -4.30 -4.33
C GLU A 106 13.29 -4.46 -4.88
N LEU A 107 13.86 -3.37 -5.38
CA LEU A 107 15.27 -3.23 -5.78
C LEU A 107 15.83 -1.98 -5.13
N ILE A 108 16.79 -2.14 -4.22
CA ILE A 108 17.32 -1.06 -3.40
C ILE A 108 18.60 -0.52 -4.01
N GLY A 109 18.58 0.75 -4.39
CA GLY A 109 19.73 1.46 -4.95
C GLY A 109 20.66 2.04 -3.88
N ASP A 110 20.10 2.49 -2.76
CA ASP A 110 20.87 3.03 -1.64
C ASP A 110 20.47 2.37 -0.32
N ARG A 111 21.46 1.82 0.39
CA ARG A 111 21.24 1.03 1.62
C ARG A 111 20.89 1.89 2.84
N GLU A 112 21.23 3.16 2.85
CA GLU A 112 20.96 4.06 3.99
C GLU A 112 19.55 4.64 3.91
N THR A 113 19.13 5.05 2.72
CA THR A 113 17.83 5.67 2.47
C THR A 113 16.76 4.68 2.04
N LEU A 114 17.17 3.50 1.56
CA LEU A 114 16.32 2.48 0.96
C LEU A 114 15.53 2.99 -0.25
N TYR A 115 16.08 3.98 -0.97
CA TYR A 115 15.53 4.40 -2.24
C TYR A 115 15.65 3.28 -3.27
N PRO A 116 14.62 3.10 -4.13
CA PRO A 116 14.66 2.09 -5.18
C PRO A 116 15.62 2.46 -6.29
N ASP A 117 16.28 1.45 -6.88
CA ASP A 117 17.04 1.56 -8.11
C ASP A 117 16.12 1.41 -9.32
N VAL A 118 15.64 2.52 -9.83
CA VAL A 118 14.66 2.53 -10.93
C VAL A 118 15.25 2.07 -12.28
N GLU A 119 16.56 2.18 -12.46
CA GLU A 119 17.23 1.74 -13.70
C GLU A 119 17.20 0.21 -13.81
N GLN A 120 17.38 -0.50 -12.70
CA GLN A 120 17.26 -1.96 -12.65
C GLN A 120 15.82 -2.43 -12.44
N LEU A 121 14.97 -1.62 -11.77
CA LEU A 121 13.61 -1.99 -11.39
C LEU A 121 12.72 -2.24 -12.62
N VAL A 122 12.73 -1.34 -13.61
CA VAL A 122 11.89 -1.45 -14.80
C VAL A 122 12.21 -2.70 -15.62
N PRO A 123 13.49 -3.00 -15.98
CA PRO A 123 13.83 -4.24 -16.66
C PRO A 123 13.49 -5.51 -15.86
N ALA A 124 13.69 -5.50 -14.54
CA ALA A 124 13.36 -6.63 -13.69
C ALA A 124 11.84 -6.88 -13.64
N ALA A 125 11.04 -5.81 -13.58
CA ALA A 125 9.59 -5.89 -13.63
C ALA A 125 9.10 -6.47 -14.96
N ASP A 126 9.63 -6.01 -16.10
CA ASP A 126 9.31 -6.52 -17.42
C ASP A 126 9.63 -8.03 -17.55
N GLU A 127 10.77 -8.47 -17.03
CA GLU A 127 11.14 -9.89 -17.03
C GLU A 127 10.19 -10.73 -16.17
N LEU A 128 9.84 -10.27 -14.97
CA LEU A 128 8.90 -10.97 -14.09
C LEU A 128 7.49 -11.03 -14.68
N VAL A 129 7.00 -9.95 -15.29
CA VAL A 129 5.71 -9.93 -15.99
C VAL A 129 5.70 -10.96 -17.11
N ARG A 130 6.75 -11.02 -17.95
CA ARG A 130 6.88 -12.04 -19.00
C ARG A 130 6.95 -13.47 -18.47
N LYS A 131 7.44 -13.66 -17.25
CA LYS A 131 7.44 -14.95 -16.53
C LYS A 131 6.11 -15.27 -15.86
N GLY A 132 5.07 -14.45 -16.05
CA GLY A 132 3.71 -14.66 -15.56
C GLY A 132 3.48 -14.23 -14.11
N PHE A 133 4.34 -13.38 -13.55
CA PHE A 133 4.11 -12.81 -12.21
C PHE A 133 3.10 -11.65 -12.25
N VAL A 134 2.34 -11.52 -11.17
CA VAL A 134 1.58 -10.33 -10.83
C VAL A 134 2.50 -9.41 -10.03
N VAL A 135 3.09 -8.43 -10.72
CA VAL A 135 4.15 -7.58 -10.16
C VAL A 135 3.59 -6.30 -9.59
N LEU A 136 3.91 -6.01 -8.33
CA LEU A 136 3.64 -4.76 -7.62
C LEU A 136 4.99 -4.13 -7.23
N PRO A 137 5.58 -3.23 -8.03
CA PRO A 137 6.92 -2.71 -7.80
C PRO A 137 6.92 -1.52 -6.82
N TYR A 138 7.78 -1.58 -5.79
CA TYR A 138 8.15 -0.45 -4.97
C TYR A 138 9.03 0.50 -5.78
N CYS A 139 8.61 1.75 -5.94
CA CYS A 139 9.30 2.75 -6.75
C CYS A 139 9.37 4.12 -6.07
N ASN A 140 10.09 5.05 -6.67
CA ASN A 140 10.06 6.46 -6.27
C ASN A 140 8.74 7.13 -6.67
N ASP A 141 8.52 8.35 -6.17
CA ASP A 141 7.36 9.20 -6.44
C ASP A 141 7.49 9.97 -7.77
N ASP A 142 8.10 9.34 -8.77
CA ASP A 142 8.25 9.90 -10.11
C ASP A 142 7.15 9.39 -11.06
N PRO A 143 6.31 10.29 -11.62
CA PRO A 143 5.25 9.90 -12.55
C PRO A 143 5.75 9.18 -13.80
N VAL A 144 6.98 9.50 -14.27
CA VAL A 144 7.56 8.86 -15.45
C VAL A 144 7.94 7.40 -15.14
N THR A 145 8.54 7.17 -13.98
CA THR A 145 8.86 5.79 -13.51
C THR A 145 7.59 4.98 -13.32
N CYS A 146 6.56 5.52 -12.68
CA CYS A 146 5.28 4.83 -12.49
C CYS A 146 4.63 4.47 -13.84
N GLN A 147 4.68 5.38 -14.83
CA GLN A 147 4.16 5.09 -16.17
C GLN A 147 4.94 3.97 -16.85
N LYS A 148 6.28 3.98 -16.82
CA LYS A 148 7.11 2.92 -17.39
C LYS A 148 6.81 1.55 -16.76
N LEU A 149 6.60 1.51 -15.44
CA LEU A 149 6.24 0.27 -14.75
C LEU A 149 4.85 -0.25 -15.15
N ALA A 150 3.89 0.64 -15.33
CA ALA A 150 2.58 0.28 -15.87
C ALA A 150 2.68 -0.23 -17.32
N ASP A 151 3.48 0.44 -18.17
CA ASP A 151 3.65 0.09 -19.60
C ASP A 151 4.28 -1.31 -19.78
N VAL A 152 5.17 -1.76 -18.91
CA VAL A 152 5.73 -3.11 -18.95
C VAL A 152 4.78 -4.17 -18.38
N GLY A 153 3.57 -3.77 -17.91
CA GLY A 153 2.52 -4.69 -17.49
C GLY A 153 2.47 -5.00 -16.00
N CYS A 154 3.06 -4.15 -15.15
CA CYS A 154 2.87 -4.28 -13.70
C CYS A 154 1.38 -4.15 -13.33
N ALA A 155 0.93 -4.96 -12.37
CA ALA A 155 -0.48 -5.02 -11.96
C ALA A 155 -0.91 -3.85 -11.08
N ALA A 156 0.04 -3.15 -10.49
CA ALA A 156 -0.11 -1.90 -9.72
C ALA A 156 1.23 -1.18 -9.73
N VAL A 157 1.28 0.07 -9.27
CA VAL A 157 2.53 0.79 -8.95
C VAL A 157 2.52 1.19 -7.49
N MET A 158 3.70 1.12 -6.84
CA MET A 158 3.82 1.36 -5.41
C MET A 158 4.82 2.51 -5.13
N PRO A 159 4.45 3.78 -5.45
CA PRO A 159 5.30 4.92 -5.16
C PRO A 159 5.46 5.13 -3.65
N LEU A 160 6.66 5.53 -3.24
CA LEU A 160 6.93 5.89 -1.85
C LEU A 160 6.28 7.24 -1.47
N GLY A 161 5.77 7.34 -0.25
CA GLY A 161 5.39 8.62 0.34
C GLY A 161 6.61 9.35 0.90
N SER A 162 7.47 8.65 1.60
CA SER A 162 8.79 9.03 2.08
C SER A 162 9.60 7.79 2.43
N LEU A 163 10.79 7.94 3.00
CA LEU A 163 11.71 6.83 3.27
C LEU A 163 11.05 5.71 4.08
N ILE A 164 11.37 4.46 3.77
CA ILE A 164 10.88 3.29 4.50
C ILE A 164 11.18 3.44 6.00
N GLY A 165 10.14 3.27 6.82
CA GLY A 165 10.26 3.30 8.27
C GLY A 165 10.51 4.68 8.90
N SER A 166 10.49 5.75 8.11
CA SER A 166 10.75 7.10 8.59
C SER A 166 9.57 7.74 9.34
N GLY A 167 8.33 7.34 9.02
CA GLY A 167 7.13 7.93 9.61
C GLY A 167 6.93 9.41 9.26
N ARG A 168 7.51 9.89 8.14
CA ARG A 168 7.52 11.31 7.73
C ARG A 168 6.29 11.70 6.91
N GLY A 169 5.37 10.77 6.67
CA GLY A 169 4.19 10.98 5.84
C GLY A 169 4.53 11.11 4.35
N LEU A 170 3.78 11.92 3.63
CA LEU A 170 3.94 12.14 2.20
C LEU A 170 4.84 13.36 1.97
N GLY A 171 6.04 13.11 1.46
CA GLY A 171 7.04 14.15 1.15
C GLY A 171 6.66 15.00 -0.05
N ASN A 172 5.98 14.42 -1.04
CA ASN A 172 5.58 15.09 -2.27
C ASN A 172 4.13 14.74 -2.66
N PRO A 173 3.14 15.31 -1.95
CA PRO A 173 1.72 15.05 -2.24
C PRO A 173 1.30 15.38 -3.67
N ALA A 174 1.91 16.41 -4.27
CA ALA A 174 1.58 16.81 -5.64
C ALA A 174 2.01 15.77 -6.68
N ALA A 175 3.17 15.13 -6.50
CA ALA A 175 3.59 14.03 -7.36
C ALA A 175 2.67 12.81 -7.21
N ILE A 176 2.29 12.46 -5.98
CA ILE A 176 1.35 11.36 -5.73
C ILE A 176 0.00 11.62 -6.39
N GLU A 177 -0.57 12.82 -6.24
CA GLU A 177 -1.82 13.21 -6.91
C GLU A 177 -1.71 13.11 -8.44
N LEU A 178 -0.59 13.55 -9.00
CA LEU A 178 -0.31 13.46 -10.43
C LEU A 178 -0.22 12.01 -10.91
N ILE A 179 0.49 11.14 -10.16
CA ILE A 179 0.57 9.69 -10.43
C ILE A 179 -0.84 9.08 -10.41
N CYS A 180 -1.61 9.31 -9.36
CA CYS A 180 -2.98 8.79 -9.24
C CYS A 180 -3.90 9.23 -10.38
N SER A 181 -3.72 10.47 -10.87
CA SER A 181 -4.56 11.00 -11.95
C SER A 181 -4.23 10.44 -13.33
N ARG A 182 -3.06 9.84 -13.51
CA ARG A 182 -2.54 9.38 -14.81
C ARG A 182 -2.35 7.88 -14.92
N SER A 183 -2.17 7.20 -13.80
CA SER A 183 -1.86 5.77 -13.78
C SER A 183 -2.99 4.95 -14.40
N PRO A 184 -2.70 4.08 -15.38
CA PRO A 184 -3.68 3.14 -15.92
C PRO A 184 -3.89 1.91 -15.04
N VAL A 185 -3.09 1.76 -13.98
CA VAL A 185 -3.15 0.66 -13.00
C VAL A 185 -3.31 1.22 -11.59
N PRO A 186 -3.78 0.42 -10.62
CA PRO A 186 -3.92 0.86 -9.23
C PRO A 186 -2.62 1.45 -8.66
N VAL A 187 -2.76 2.53 -7.89
CA VAL A 187 -1.66 3.19 -7.18
C VAL A 187 -1.76 2.85 -5.69
N VAL A 188 -0.75 2.19 -5.17
CA VAL A 188 -0.64 1.83 -3.76
C VAL A 188 0.46 2.67 -3.13
N LEU A 189 0.13 3.60 -2.23
CA LEU A 189 1.18 4.32 -1.51
C LEU A 189 1.94 3.37 -0.61
N ASP A 190 3.26 3.29 -0.80
CA ASP A 190 4.15 2.43 -0.01
C ASP A 190 5.18 3.28 0.73
N ALA A 191 5.49 2.91 1.97
CA ALA A 191 6.47 3.58 2.82
C ALA A 191 6.11 5.03 3.25
N GLY A 192 6.75 5.47 4.32
CA GLY A 192 6.65 6.83 4.84
C GLY A 192 5.49 7.11 5.77
N ILE A 193 4.37 6.39 5.67
CA ILE A 193 3.22 6.57 6.57
C ILE A 193 3.66 6.38 8.02
N GLY A 194 3.36 7.37 8.87
CA GLY A 194 3.67 7.37 10.29
C GLY A 194 2.43 7.33 11.18
N THR A 195 1.30 7.84 10.69
CA THR A 195 0.05 7.89 11.46
C THR A 195 -1.19 7.86 10.56
N ALA A 196 -2.37 7.76 11.17
CA ALA A 196 -3.65 7.64 10.50
C ALA A 196 -3.95 8.80 9.52
N SER A 197 -3.57 10.04 9.85
CA SER A 197 -3.76 11.19 8.95
C SER A 197 -3.00 11.07 7.64
N ASP A 198 -1.80 10.46 7.65
CA ASP A 198 -1.04 10.24 6.42
C ASP A 198 -1.73 9.24 5.49
N ALA A 199 -2.30 8.17 6.09
CA ALA A 199 -3.06 7.17 5.34
C ALA A 199 -4.35 7.78 4.74
N ALA A 200 -5.08 8.59 5.50
CA ALA A 200 -6.25 9.32 5.00
C ALA A 200 -5.86 10.26 3.85
N GLN A 201 -4.78 11.04 4.01
CA GLN A 201 -4.28 11.94 2.98
C GLN A 201 -3.93 11.20 1.69
N ALA A 202 -3.25 10.04 1.77
CA ALA A 202 -2.95 9.22 0.60
C ALA A 202 -4.21 8.84 -0.18
N MET A 203 -5.24 8.39 0.53
CA MET A 203 -6.51 8.00 -0.08
C MET A 203 -7.26 9.21 -0.68
N GLU A 204 -7.24 10.38 -0.01
CA GLU A 204 -7.85 11.62 -0.51
C GLU A 204 -7.14 12.14 -1.78
N LEU A 205 -5.83 11.97 -1.90
CA LEU A 205 -5.05 12.32 -3.10
C LEU A 205 -5.39 11.41 -4.29
N GLY A 206 -5.98 10.24 -4.04
CA GLY A 206 -6.46 9.33 -5.06
C GLY A 206 -5.72 8.00 -5.14
N CYS A 207 -4.85 7.68 -4.17
CA CYS A 207 -4.31 6.34 -4.07
C CYS A 207 -5.46 5.32 -3.94
N ASP A 208 -5.29 4.16 -4.59
CA ASP A 208 -6.28 3.08 -4.53
C ASP A 208 -6.15 2.25 -3.26
N ALA A 209 -4.94 2.21 -2.70
CA ALA A 209 -4.62 1.54 -1.45
C ALA A 209 -3.39 2.15 -0.79
N VAL A 210 -3.11 1.71 0.44
CA VAL A 210 -1.86 1.99 1.15
C VAL A 210 -1.25 0.70 1.66
N MET A 211 0.09 0.61 1.63
CA MET A 211 0.85 -0.47 2.25
C MET A 211 1.54 0.05 3.51
N ILE A 212 1.24 -0.55 4.66
CA ILE A 212 1.74 -0.12 5.97
C ILE A 212 2.34 -1.30 6.70
N ASN A 213 3.51 -1.10 7.30
CA ASN A 213 4.13 -2.04 8.22
C ASN A 213 4.64 -1.33 9.48
N THR A 214 5.72 -0.57 9.36
CA THR A 214 6.47 0.00 10.49
C THR A 214 5.61 0.89 11.39
N ALA A 215 4.73 1.71 10.82
CA ALA A 215 3.85 2.60 11.59
C ALA A 215 2.89 1.83 12.51
N ILE A 216 2.51 0.61 12.13
CA ILE A 216 1.70 -0.28 12.97
C ILE A 216 2.61 -1.07 13.91
N ALA A 217 3.55 -1.83 13.36
CA ALA A 217 4.36 -2.79 14.10
C ALA A 217 5.22 -2.16 15.21
N LYS A 218 5.67 -0.92 15.04
CA LYS A 218 6.50 -0.18 15.99
C LYS A 218 5.77 0.91 16.78
N SER A 219 4.44 0.99 16.66
CA SER A 219 3.64 1.86 17.54
C SER A 219 3.62 1.31 18.97
N HIS A 220 3.24 2.14 19.93
CA HIS A 220 3.09 1.69 21.32
C HIS A 220 1.99 0.64 21.49
N ASP A 221 0.97 0.67 20.63
CA ASP A 221 -0.16 -0.26 20.61
C ASP A 221 -0.46 -0.63 19.14
N PRO A 222 0.17 -1.69 18.61
CA PRO A 222 0.03 -2.09 17.22
C PRO A 222 -1.41 -2.43 16.82
N ILE A 223 -2.16 -3.07 17.69
CA ILE A 223 -3.54 -3.50 17.42
C ILE A 223 -4.44 -2.27 17.26
N ARG A 224 -4.32 -1.32 18.18
CA ARG A 224 -5.08 -0.06 18.11
C ARG A 224 -4.65 0.78 16.90
N MET A 225 -3.37 0.82 16.57
CA MET A 225 -2.88 1.52 15.40
C MET A 225 -3.38 0.88 14.10
N ALA A 226 -3.44 -0.45 14.02
CA ALA A 226 -4.02 -1.16 12.87
C ALA A 226 -5.49 -0.78 12.65
N ALA A 227 -6.30 -0.76 13.72
CA ALA A 227 -7.69 -0.30 13.65
C ALA A 227 -7.82 1.19 13.23
N ALA A 228 -6.92 2.06 13.73
CA ALA A 228 -6.89 3.47 13.36
C ALA A 228 -6.54 3.65 11.87
N MET A 229 -5.56 2.89 11.36
CA MET A 229 -5.16 2.92 9.95
C MET A 229 -6.30 2.44 9.04
N LYS A 230 -7.00 1.36 9.40
CA LYS A 230 -8.20 0.89 8.68
C LYS A 230 -9.23 2.02 8.56
N SER A 231 -9.59 2.63 9.68
CA SER A 231 -10.59 3.71 9.71
C SER A 231 -10.16 4.92 8.87
N ALA A 232 -8.86 5.25 8.88
CA ALA A 232 -8.29 6.35 8.09
C ALA A 232 -8.35 6.06 6.59
N VAL A 233 -8.01 4.84 6.16
CA VAL A 233 -8.09 4.40 4.77
C VAL A 233 -9.52 4.43 4.27
N GLU A 234 -10.46 3.88 5.04
CA GLU A 234 -11.89 3.89 4.72
C GLU A 234 -12.44 5.32 4.64
N GLY A 235 -12.13 6.17 5.63
CA GLY A 235 -12.54 7.57 5.67
C GLY A 235 -11.98 8.39 4.52
N GLY A 236 -10.69 8.26 4.22
CA GLY A 236 -10.04 8.94 3.10
C GLY A 236 -10.62 8.52 1.75
N ARG A 237 -10.91 7.22 1.56
CA ARG A 237 -11.58 6.74 0.34
C ARG A 237 -12.99 7.30 0.20
N LEU A 238 -13.77 7.30 1.26
CA LEU A 238 -15.12 7.89 1.26
C LEU A 238 -15.07 9.39 0.96
N ALA A 239 -14.12 10.14 1.56
CA ALA A 239 -13.92 11.55 1.30
C ALA A 239 -13.58 11.82 -0.18
N ARG A 240 -12.69 11.00 -0.76
CA ARG A 240 -12.33 11.08 -2.19
C ARG A 240 -13.55 10.87 -3.09
N LEU A 241 -14.34 9.84 -2.82
CA LEU A 241 -15.53 9.51 -3.61
C LEU A 241 -16.65 10.57 -3.46
N ALA A 242 -16.80 11.14 -2.27
CA ALA A 242 -17.74 12.23 -2.02
C ALA A 242 -17.35 13.52 -2.75
N GLY A 243 -16.06 13.72 -3.00
CA GLY A 243 -15.52 14.95 -3.55
C GLY A 243 -15.43 16.07 -2.51
N ARG A 244 -14.30 16.78 -2.51
CA ARG A 244 -14.13 17.90 -1.58
C ARG A 244 -14.75 19.19 -2.15
N ILE A 245 -15.18 20.09 -1.27
CA ILE A 245 -15.56 21.46 -1.64
C ILE A 245 -14.34 22.20 -2.24
N PRO A 246 -14.54 23.14 -3.18
CA PRO A 246 -13.46 23.97 -3.71
C PRO A 246 -12.74 24.75 -2.61
N LYS A 247 -11.40 24.85 -2.72
CA LYS A 247 -10.64 25.79 -1.89
C LYS A 247 -11.00 27.20 -2.30
N ARG A 248 -11.27 28.08 -1.31
CA ARG A 248 -11.60 29.48 -1.52
C ARG A 248 -10.60 30.37 -0.83
N THR A 249 -10.34 31.54 -1.41
CA THR A 249 -9.46 32.56 -0.82
C THR A 249 -10.14 33.29 0.33
N PHE A 250 -11.47 33.47 0.25
CA PHE A 250 -12.25 34.20 1.26
C PHE A 250 -13.27 33.26 1.92
N ALA A 251 -13.67 33.65 3.14
CA ALA A 251 -14.71 32.95 3.87
C ALA A 251 -16.06 33.04 3.16
N GLU A 252 -16.84 32.00 3.25
CA GLU A 252 -18.24 31.94 2.84
C GLU A 252 -19.10 31.59 4.07
N PRO A 253 -20.08 32.43 4.44
CA PRO A 253 -20.92 32.15 5.61
C PRO A 253 -21.71 30.85 5.42
N SER A 254 -21.70 29.98 6.43
CA SER A 254 -22.48 28.73 6.43
C SER A 254 -23.99 28.97 6.61
N SER A 255 -24.36 30.09 7.18
CA SER A 255 -25.76 30.48 7.39
C SER A 255 -26.18 31.54 6.38
N PRO A 256 -27.40 31.45 5.79
CA PRO A 256 -27.94 32.50 4.94
C PRO A 256 -27.94 33.86 5.66
N GLN A 257 -27.43 34.88 4.99
CA GLN A 257 -27.42 36.25 5.56
C GLN A 257 -28.72 37.04 5.27
N LEU A 258 -29.63 36.48 4.48
CA LEU A 258 -30.91 37.05 4.19
C LEU A 258 -31.94 36.66 5.28
N GLY A 259 -32.60 37.64 5.88
CA GLY A 259 -33.64 37.43 6.91
C GLY A 259 -33.12 37.43 8.36
N LEU A 260 -31.95 38.00 8.61
CA LEU A 260 -31.49 38.21 9.98
C LEU A 260 -32.42 39.25 10.68
N VAL A 261 -32.93 38.89 11.88
CA VAL A 261 -33.73 39.79 12.71
C VAL A 261 -32.77 40.87 13.25
N GLY A 262 -33.05 42.16 12.94
CA GLY A 262 -32.27 43.29 13.51
C GLY A 262 -31.22 43.91 12.58
N THR A 263 -31.24 43.65 11.26
CA THR A 263 -30.44 44.42 10.27
C THR A 263 -31.34 45.39 9.49
#